data_933dda56791fa570968af7e6f31044b0
#
_entry.id   933dda56791fa570968af7e6f31044b0
#
_cell.length_a   1.000
_cell.length_b   1.000
_cell.length_c   1.000
_cell.angle_alpha   90.00
_cell.angle_beta   90.00
_cell.angle_gamma   90.00
#
_symmetry.space_group_name_H-M   'P 1'
#
loop_
_entity.id
_entity.type
_entity.pdbx_description
1 polymer ?
#
loop_
_entity_poly.entity_id
_entity_poly.type
_entity_poly.pdbx_seq_one_letter_code
_entity_poly.pdbx_strand_id
1 'polypeptide(L)'
;MFAPDKEQLHAIDHTKGAPHDNNRNVLQESARIARGKVEPLEGLDQSNFDALIVPGGFGAAKNLSDWALKGPDCTVDATVEKVIKSFHENKKPMGFCCIAPHLAAKVIPGCSLTVGSAGKHNPYIL
;
A
#
# COMPACT_ATOMS: atom_id res chain seq x y z
N MET A 1 11.20 0.98 -9.08
CA MET A 1 9.97 1.11 -8.29
C MET A 1 8.91 0.24 -8.92
N PHE A 2 7.92 -0.20 -8.13
CA PHE A 2 6.86 -1.11 -8.58
C PHE A 2 5.50 -0.61 -8.10
N ALA A 3 4.45 -0.90 -8.87
CA ALA A 3 3.07 -0.66 -8.48
C ALA A 3 2.16 -1.70 -9.16
N PRO A 4 1.01 -2.05 -8.55
CA PRO A 4 0.04 -2.93 -9.18
C PRO A 4 -0.48 -2.35 -10.52
N ASP A 5 -0.57 -3.18 -11.54
CA ASP A 5 -1.18 -2.81 -12.82
C ASP A 5 -2.68 -3.13 -12.79
N LYS A 6 -3.44 -2.23 -12.19
CA LYS A 6 -4.89 -2.38 -12.04
C LYS A 6 -5.62 -1.03 -12.01
N GLU A 7 -6.92 -1.08 -12.16
CA GLU A 7 -7.75 0.11 -11.99
C GLU A 7 -7.64 0.70 -10.59
N GLN A 8 -7.55 2.03 -10.52
CA GLN A 8 -7.56 2.78 -9.29
C GLN A 8 -9.00 2.90 -8.77
N LEU A 9 -9.21 2.64 -7.48
CA LEU A 9 -10.54 2.66 -6.88
C LEU A 9 -11.25 4.01 -7.07
N HIS A 10 -10.58 5.12 -6.79
CA HIS A 10 -11.14 6.46 -6.91
C HIS A 10 -10.13 7.45 -7.48
N ALA A 11 -10.57 8.35 -8.37
CA ALA A 11 -9.95 9.66 -8.49
C ALA A 11 -10.75 10.67 -7.66
N ILE A 12 -10.06 11.57 -7.02
CA ILE A 12 -10.70 12.57 -6.18
C ILE A 12 -10.65 13.94 -6.87
N ASP A 13 -11.81 14.55 -7.03
CA ASP A 13 -11.91 15.97 -7.33
C ASP A 13 -11.65 16.74 -6.02
N HIS A 14 -10.45 17.25 -5.88
CA HIS A 14 -10.06 17.98 -4.67
C HIS A 14 -10.78 19.30 -4.47
N THR A 15 -11.45 19.83 -5.50
CA THR A 15 -12.29 21.04 -5.36
C THR A 15 -13.60 20.74 -4.65
N LYS A 16 -14.04 19.48 -4.71
CA LYS A 16 -15.30 19.00 -4.11
C LYS A 16 -15.07 18.04 -2.95
N GLY A 17 -13.83 17.52 -2.79
CA GLY A 17 -13.52 16.49 -1.80
C GLY A 17 -14.23 15.15 -2.06
N ALA A 18 -14.63 14.88 -3.30
CA ALA A 18 -15.45 13.74 -3.67
C ALA A 18 -14.83 12.94 -4.83
N PRO A 19 -15.10 11.63 -4.93
CA PRO A 19 -14.74 10.87 -6.12
C PRO A 19 -15.43 11.44 -7.36
N HIS A 20 -14.72 11.39 -8.49
CA HIS A 20 -15.32 11.65 -9.79
C HIS A 20 -14.97 10.53 -10.76
N ASP A 21 -15.75 10.42 -11.83
CA ASP A 21 -15.55 9.39 -12.84
C ASP A 21 -14.19 9.53 -13.50
N ASN A 22 -13.45 8.42 -13.48
CA ASN A 22 -12.26 8.27 -14.27
C ASN A 22 -11.82 6.81 -14.32
N ASN A 23 -11.15 6.48 -15.41
CA ASN A 23 -10.51 5.19 -15.63
C ASN A 23 -9.00 5.35 -15.39
N ARG A 24 -8.57 5.68 -14.17
CA ARG A 24 -7.16 5.76 -13.83
C ARG A 24 -6.61 4.40 -13.46
N ASN A 25 -5.36 4.19 -13.81
CA ASN A 25 -4.62 2.98 -13.52
C ASN A 25 -3.56 3.26 -12.44
N VAL A 26 -3.45 2.38 -11.45
CA VAL A 26 -2.53 2.56 -10.30
C VAL A 26 -1.07 2.66 -10.76
N LEU A 27 -0.64 1.82 -11.70
CA LEU A 27 0.72 1.84 -12.23
C LEU A 27 1.03 3.17 -12.93
N GLN A 28 0.11 3.64 -13.77
CA GLN A 28 0.27 4.90 -14.50
C GLN A 28 0.32 6.11 -13.57
N GLU A 29 -0.55 6.17 -12.57
CA GLU A 29 -0.56 7.25 -11.59
C GLU A 29 0.68 7.21 -10.68
N SER A 30 1.15 6.01 -10.33
CA SER A 30 2.41 5.84 -9.61
C SER A 30 3.60 6.33 -10.44
N ALA A 31 3.62 6.08 -11.74
CA ALA A 31 4.64 6.56 -12.64
C ALA A 31 4.67 8.08 -12.75
N ARG A 32 3.53 8.76 -12.65
CA ARG A 32 3.47 10.24 -12.59
C ARG A 32 4.19 10.80 -11.37
N ILE A 33 3.99 10.18 -10.21
CA ILE A 33 4.64 10.59 -8.96
C ILE A 33 6.13 10.26 -9.01
N ALA A 34 6.48 9.07 -9.49
CA ALA A 34 7.85 8.57 -9.58
C ALA A 34 8.66 9.18 -10.73
N ARG A 35 8.04 9.98 -11.59
CA ARG A 35 8.68 10.58 -12.79
C ARG A 35 9.20 9.55 -13.78
N GLY A 36 8.47 8.47 -14.00
CA GLY A 36 8.71 7.53 -15.09
C GLY A 36 8.90 6.08 -14.67
N LYS A 37 10.09 5.65 -14.31
CA LYS A 37 10.45 4.24 -14.13
C LYS A 37 9.70 3.54 -12.99
N VAL A 38 8.53 2.99 -13.29
CA VAL A 38 7.76 2.09 -12.43
C VAL A 38 7.40 0.86 -13.25
N GLU A 39 7.58 -0.29 -12.66
CA GLU A 39 7.30 -1.59 -13.27
C GLU A 39 6.07 -2.23 -12.60
N PRO A 40 5.35 -3.12 -13.30
CA PRO A 40 4.26 -3.89 -12.71
C PRO A 40 4.73 -4.70 -11.51
N LEU A 41 3.98 -4.65 -10.40
CA LEU A 41 4.33 -5.34 -9.15
C LEU A 41 4.38 -6.86 -9.31
N GLU A 42 3.62 -7.39 -10.25
CA GLU A 42 3.56 -8.81 -10.61
C GLU A 42 4.92 -9.37 -11.07
N GLY A 43 5.76 -8.51 -11.64
CA GLY A 43 7.11 -8.85 -12.09
C GLY A 43 8.20 -8.70 -11.04
N LEU A 44 7.87 -8.31 -9.80
CA LEU A 44 8.86 -8.11 -8.77
C LEU A 44 9.44 -9.46 -8.31
N ASP A 45 10.73 -9.65 -8.57
CA ASP A 45 11.51 -10.73 -7.99
C ASP A 45 12.32 -10.20 -6.80
N GLN A 46 11.95 -10.62 -5.59
CA GLN A 46 12.58 -10.18 -4.36
C GLN A 46 14.08 -10.51 -4.28
N SER A 47 14.56 -11.51 -5.06
CA SER A 47 15.97 -11.90 -5.07
C SER A 47 16.91 -10.78 -5.56
N ASN A 48 16.37 -9.87 -6.37
CA ASN A 48 17.10 -8.74 -6.94
C ASN A 48 17.19 -7.50 -6.02
N PHE A 49 16.65 -7.58 -4.80
CA PHE A 49 16.55 -6.42 -3.89
C PHE A 49 16.97 -6.78 -2.48
N ASP A 50 17.58 -5.85 -1.78
CA ASP A 50 18.05 -6.02 -0.39
C ASP A 50 16.99 -5.65 0.64
N ALA A 51 16.04 -4.80 0.29
CA ALA A 51 14.99 -4.33 1.18
C ALA A 51 13.73 -3.93 0.41
N LEU A 52 12.60 -3.86 1.13
CA LEU A 52 11.32 -3.34 0.63
C LEU A 52 10.92 -2.09 1.39
N ILE A 53 10.55 -1.02 0.69
CA ILE A 53 9.94 0.17 1.31
C ILE A 53 8.58 0.41 0.67
N VAL A 54 7.55 0.48 1.52
CA VAL A 54 6.19 0.77 1.11
C VAL A 54 5.81 2.17 1.60
N PRO A 55 5.72 3.16 0.71
CA PRO A 55 5.25 4.50 1.05
C PRO A 55 3.76 4.47 1.36
N GLY A 56 3.32 5.42 2.17
CA GLY A 56 1.93 5.54 2.57
C GLY A 56 1.04 6.25 1.54
N GLY A 57 0.14 7.07 2.05
CA GLY A 57 -0.86 7.80 1.29
C GLY A 57 -2.15 7.01 1.09
N PHE A 58 -3.20 7.68 0.62
CA PHE A 58 -4.49 7.03 0.37
C PHE A 58 -4.43 5.90 -0.66
N GLY A 59 -3.44 5.91 -1.54
CA GLY A 59 -3.19 4.81 -2.48
C GLY A 59 -2.95 3.49 -1.76
N ALA A 60 -2.17 3.49 -0.68
CA ALA A 60 -1.94 2.29 0.13
C ALA A 60 -3.25 1.79 0.78
N ALA A 61 -4.06 2.72 1.31
CA ALA A 61 -5.30 2.38 2.00
C ALA A 61 -6.48 2.05 1.07
N LYS A 62 -6.41 2.42 -0.21
CA LYS A 62 -7.50 2.25 -1.18
C LYS A 62 -7.17 1.29 -2.31
N ASN A 63 -5.88 1.11 -2.65
CA ASN A 63 -5.48 0.33 -3.81
C ASN A 63 -4.55 -0.83 -3.47
N LEU A 64 -3.68 -0.71 -2.45
CA LEU A 64 -2.90 -1.84 -1.95
C LEU A 64 -3.69 -2.69 -0.94
N SER A 65 -4.78 -2.16 -0.45
CA SER A 65 -5.77 -2.81 0.40
C SER A 65 -7.10 -2.07 0.27
N ASP A 66 -8.14 -2.55 0.93
CA ASP A 66 -9.42 -1.86 1.10
C ASP A 66 -9.57 -1.26 2.53
N TRP A 67 -8.46 -0.97 3.19
CA TRP A 67 -8.40 -0.39 4.53
C TRP A 67 -9.27 0.86 4.69
N ALA A 68 -9.22 1.77 3.72
CA ALA A 68 -10.00 3.01 3.78
C ALA A 68 -11.52 2.79 3.81
N LEU A 69 -11.99 1.61 3.44
CA LEU A 69 -13.41 1.22 3.42
C LEU A 69 -13.78 0.32 4.59
N LYS A 70 -12.88 -0.57 5.02
CA LYS A 70 -13.16 -1.66 5.96
C LYS A 70 -12.37 -1.58 7.27
N GLY A 71 -11.41 -0.63 7.38
CA GLY A 71 -10.58 -0.54 8.58
C GLY A 71 -9.86 -1.85 8.90
N PRO A 72 -9.90 -2.30 10.18
CA PRO A 72 -9.22 -3.53 10.60
C PRO A 72 -9.66 -4.81 9.86
N ASP A 73 -10.87 -4.83 9.31
CA ASP A 73 -11.39 -5.97 8.55
C ASP A 73 -10.98 -5.96 7.07
N CYS A 74 -10.01 -5.11 6.73
CA CYS A 74 -9.54 -4.97 5.35
C CYS A 74 -8.91 -6.25 4.80
N THR A 75 -8.89 -6.31 3.47
CA THR A 75 -8.16 -7.30 2.69
C THR A 75 -7.01 -6.59 1.97
N VAL A 76 -5.84 -7.20 2.00
CA VAL A 76 -4.68 -6.73 1.23
C VAL A 76 -4.74 -7.29 -0.18
N ASP A 77 -4.35 -6.51 -1.17
CA ASP A 77 -4.21 -6.96 -2.56
C ASP A 77 -3.30 -8.20 -2.63
N ALA A 78 -3.72 -9.21 -3.37
CA ALA A 78 -3.03 -10.51 -3.38
C ALA A 78 -1.57 -10.43 -3.86
N THR A 79 -1.27 -9.56 -4.83
CA THR A 79 0.10 -9.35 -5.31
C THR A 79 0.94 -8.63 -4.26
N VAL A 80 0.38 -7.62 -3.61
CA VAL A 80 1.03 -6.90 -2.51
C VAL A 80 1.32 -7.84 -1.34
N GLU A 81 0.35 -8.66 -0.95
CA GLU A 81 0.51 -9.67 0.09
C GLU A 81 1.64 -10.64 -0.24
N LYS A 82 1.66 -11.18 -1.47
CA LYS A 82 2.71 -12.08 -1.94
C LYS A 82 4.10 -11.44 -1.85
N VAL A 83 4.24 -10.20 -2.26
CA VAL A 83 5.52 -9.47 -2.20
C VAL A 83 5.97 -9.29 -0.76
N ILE A 84 5.10 -8.81 0.13
CA ILE A 84 5.44 -8.61 1.55
C ILE A 84 5.88 -9.94 2.18
N LYS A 85 5.13 -11.03 1.95
CA LYS A 85 5.48 -12.37 2.46
C LYS A 85 6.83 -12.82 1.94
N SER A 86 7.12 -12.63 0.65
CA SER A 86 8.40 -13.07 0.07
C SER A 86 9.61 -12.37 0.70
N PHE A 87 9.52 -11.07 0.98
CA PHE A 87 10.58 -10.35 1.69
C PHE A 87 10.71 -10.81 3.14
N HIS A 88 9.57 -11.02 3.83
CA HIS A 88 9.56 -11.49 5.21
C HIS A 88 10.18 -12.89 5.36
N GLU A 89 9.78 -13.85 4.54
CA GLU A 89 10.29 -15.23 4.54
C GLU A 89 11.80 -15.29 4.27
N ASN A 90 12.29 -14.40 3.40
CA ASN A 90 13.71 -14.28 3.11
C ASN A 90 14.47 -13.37 4.10
N LYS A 91 13.83 -12.96 5.20
CA LYS A 91 14.41 -12.14 6.28
C LYS A 91 15.01 -10.83 5.78
N LYS A 92 14.45 -10.25 4.73
CA LYS A 92 14.91 -8.98 4.20
C LYS A 92 14.29 -7.80 4.95
N PRO A 93 15.02 -6.72 5.18
CA PRO A 93 14.49 -5.54 5.84
C PRO A 93 13.28 -4.96 5.08
N MET A 94 12.28 -4.51 5.83
CA MET A 94 11.11 -3.85 5.28
C MET A 94 10.78 -2.58 6.05
N GLY A 95 10.41 -1.52 5.31
CA GLY A 95 9.96 -0.25 5.87
C GLY A 95 8.55 0.10 5.36
N PHE A 96 7.70 0.52 6.28
CA PHE A 96 6.31 0.93 5.99
C PHE A 96 6.10 2.34 6.53
N CYS A 97 5.71 3.27 5.67
CA CYS A 97 5.60 4.68 6.04
C CYS A 97 4.13 5.11 6.16
N CYS A 98 3.88 6.11 7.03
CA CYS A 98 2.59 6.77 7.20
C CYS A 98 1.47 5.77 7.53
N ILE A 99 0.54 5.49 6.61
CA ILE A 99 -0.55 4.52 6.79
C ILE A 99 -0.16 3.08 6.38
N ALA A 100 0.94 2.88 5.67
CA ALA A 100 1.33 1.56 5.17
C ALA A 100 1.60 0.48 6.24
N PRO A 101 1.91 0.79 7.53
CA PRO A 101 2.04 -0.23 8.57
C PRO A 101 0.84 -1.19 8.69
N HIS A 102 -0.38 -0.76 8.34
CA HIS A 102 -1.54 -1.66 8.33
C HIS A 102 -1.37 -2.86 7.39
N LEU A 103 -0.63 -2.70 6.29
CA LEU A 103 -0.32 -3.81 5.38
C LEU A 103 0.54 -4.87 6.07
N ALA A 104 1.58 -4.42 6.81
CA ALA A 104 2.41 -5.33 7.59
C ALA A 104 1.60 -6.05 8.68
N ALA A 105 0.76 -5.32 9.41
CA ALA A 105 -0.09 -5.89 10.45
C ALA A 105 -1.03 -6.99 9.91
N LYS A 106 -1.56 -6.81 8.71
CA LYS A 106 -2.48 -7.79 8.08
C LYS A 106 -1.74 -9.00 7.51
N VAL A 107 -0.55 -8.80 6.95
CA VAL A 107 0.18 -9.83 6.20
C VAL A 107 1.12 -10.64 7.10
N ILE A 108 1.65 -10.03 8.18
CA ILE A 108 2.64 -10.64 9.08
C ILE A 108 2.07 -10.70 10.50
N PRO A 109 1.34 -11.75 10.85
CA PRO A 109 0.77 -11.89 12.18
C PRO A 109 1.84 -11.82 13.27
N GLY A 110 1.57 -11.05 14.34
CA GLY A 110 2.47 -10.91 15.48
C GLY A 110 3.67 -9.97 15.26
N CYS A 111 3.75 -9.26 14.15
CA CYS A 111 4.78 -8.23 13.99
C CYS A 111 4.56 -7.06 14.95
N SER A 112 5.66 -6.47 15.44
CA SER A 112 5.62 -5.26 16.24
C SER A 112 5.72 -4.03 15.33
N LEU A 113 4.82 -3.07 15.52
CA LEU A 113 4.76 -1.86 14.71
C LEU A 113 4.80 -0.62 15.59
N THR A 114 5.44 0.43 15.09
CA THR A 114 5.28 1.78 15.65
C THR A 114 4.18 2.48 14.85
N VAL A 115 3.15 2.93 15.56
CA VAL A 115 2.04 3.70 15.00
C VAL A 115 1.96 5.06 15.68
N GLY A 116 1.13 5.96 15.15
CA GLY A 116 0.92 7.27 15.77
C GLY A 116 0.30 7.19 17.17
N SER A 117 -0.04 8.34 17.74
CA SER A 117 -0.61 8.42 19.10
C SER A 117 -1.84 7.55 19.28
N ALA A 118 -1.90 6.81 20.38
CA ALA A 118 -3.04 5.99 20.81
C ALA A 118 -4.22 6.83 21.38
N GLY A 119 -4.41 8.06 20.93
CA GLY A 119 -5.50 8.92 21.37
C GLY A 119 -6.88 8.40 20.93
N LYS A 120 -7.91 8.70 21.74
CA LYS A 120 -9.32 8.26 21.54
C LYS A 120 -9.94 8.65 20.18
N HIS A 121 -9.26 9.41 19.36
CA HIS A 121 -9.72 9.90 18.07
C HIS A 121 -8.83 9.49 16.88
N ASN A 122 -7.94 8.51 17.06
CA ASN A 122 -7.16 8.01 15.94
C ASN A 122 -7.89 6.81 15.31
N PRO A 123 -8.61 6.99 14.19
CA PRO A 123 -9.37 5.91 13.56
C PRO A 123 -8.46 4.85 12.88
N TYR A 124 -7.14 5.02 12.98
CA TYR A 124 -6.13 4.19 12.33
C TYR A 124 -5.32 3.34 13.32
N ILE A 125 -5.77 3.21 14.57
CA ILE A 125 -5.15 2.27 15.51
C ILE A 125 -5.75 0.88 15.27
N LEU A 126 -4.86 -0.06 15.04
CA LEU A 126 -5.16 -1.49 14.94
C LEU A 126 -5.38 -2.10 16.32
#